data_912308d63d8f15674554398265bcadaf
#
_entry.id   912308d63d8f15674554398265bcadaf
#
_cell.length_a   1.000
_cell.length_b   1.000
_cell.length_c   1.000
_cell.angle_alpha   90.00
_cell.angle_beta   90.00
_cell.angle_gamma   90.00
#
_symmetry.space_group_name_H-M   'P 1'
#
loop_
_entity.id
_entity.type
_entity.pdbx_description
1 polymer ?
#
loop_
_entity_poly.entity_id
_entity_poly.type
_entity_poly.pdbx_seq_one_letter_code
_entity_poly.pdbx_strand_id
1 'polypeptide(L)'
;MGPPTPPMGKEVRRAEPIATDSPRDTIAIAGWQTLLDRMNFSCGTIDGHFAKRSRRAITQFQIHRTLATTGELDIETRINLGKPGDAYIDYILTPDDLLRVVSKPKGYVAMSKAAVLDFNDPWEMLSEKTHSTPSFLKELNPTITNLVAGMQLTLPNLDGTRKLPPVSRIVIMISET
;
A
#
# COMPACT_ATOMS: atom_id res chain seq x y z
N MET A 1 -4.19 -22.63 3.59
CA MET A 1 -5.11 -21.47 3.49
C MET A 1 -4.75 -20.55 4.65
N GLY A 2 -4.19 -19.38 4.35
CA GLY A 2 -4.01 -18.33 5.35
C GLY A 2 -5.37 -17.84 5.85
N PRO A 3 -5.48 -17.34 7.09
CA PRO A 3 -6.73 -16.78 7.58
C PRO A 3 -7.17 -15.64 6.64
N PRO A 4 -8.48 -15.49 6.38
CA PRO A 4 -8.99 -14.40 5.56
C PRO A 4 -8.58 -13.07 6.19
N THR A 5 -8.05 -12.16 5.40
CA THR A 5 -7.77 -10.79 5.84
C THR A 5 -9.09 -10.19 6.34
N PRO A 6 -9.18 -9.76 7.61
CA PRO A 6 -10.41 -9.14 8.09
C PRO A 6 -10.73 -7.91 7.24
N PRO A 7 -12.01 -7.62 7.01
CA PRO A 7 -12.41 -6.42 6.28
C PRO A 7 -11.83 -5.19 6.98
N MET A 8 -11.32 -4.24 6.20
CA MET A 8 -10.94 -2.93 6.73
C MET A 8 -12.15 -2.29 7.42
N GLY A 9 -11.91 -1.56 8.50
CA GLY A 9 -12.95 -0.81 9.21
C GLY A 9 -13.75 0.11 8.24
N LYS A 10 -14.89 0.59 8.67
CA LYS A 10 -15.77 1.38 7.82
C LYS A 10 -15.06 2.60 7.25
N GLU A 11 -15.00 2.68 5.94
CA GLU A 11 -14.68 3.90 5.19
C GLU A 11 -15.62 5.03 5.64
N VAL A 12 -15.08 6.15 6.06
CA VAL A 12 -15.91 7.25 6.60
C VAL A 12 -16.07 8.37 5.60
N ARG A 13 -15.07 8.66 4.78
CA ARG A 13 -15.12 9.62 3.66
C ARG A 13 -13.95 9.41 2.71
N ARG A 14 -14.16 9.82 1.47
CA ARG A 14 -13.05 10.04 0.53
C ARG A 14 -12.26 11.24 1.05
N ALA A 15 -10.95 11.07 1.29
CA ALA A 15 -10.08 12.18 1.67
C ALA A 15 -10.22 13.32 0.66
N GLU A 16 -10.22 14.57 1.13
CA GLU A 16 -10.11 15.72 0.24
C GLU A 16 -8.91 15.52 -0.69
N PRO A 17 -9.05 15.80 -1.99
CA PRO A 17 -7.96 15.59 -2.94
C PRO A 17 -6.73 16.38 -2.49
N ILE A 18 -5.66 15.67 -2.17
CA ILE A 18 -4.38 16.32 -1.86
C ILE A 18 -3.91 16.97 -3.16
N ALA A 19 -3.97 18.29 -3.21
CA ALA A 19 -3.65 19.08 -4.39
C ALA A 19 -2.13 19.15 -4.60
N THR A 20 -1.52 18.06 -5.08
CA THR A 20 -0.13 18.08 -5.50
C THR A 20 0.01 17.42 -6.87
N ASP A 21 0.36 18.21 -7.85
CA ASP A 21 0.68 17.79 -9.22
C ASP A 21 2.20 17.67 -9.45
N SER A 22 3.01 17.85 -8.40
CA SER A 22 4.45 17.80 -8.52
C SER A 22 4.96 16.35 -8.56
N PRO A 23 5.66 15.94 -9.62
CA PRO A 23 6.27 14.60 -9.70
C PRO A 23 7.43 14.39 -8.71
N ARG A 24 7.73 15.36 -7.85
CA ARG A 24 8.76 15.31 -6.79
C ARG A 24 8.16 15.29 -5.39
N ASP A 25 6.85 15.38 -5.27
CA ASP A 25 6.17 15.35 -3.99
C ASP A 25 6.00 13.91 -3.53
N THR A 26 6.49 13.59 -2.34
CA THR A 26 6.41 12.27 -1.71
C THR A 26 4.97 11.74 -1.68
N ILE A 27 4.02 12.60 -1.32
CA ILE A 27 2.59 12.23 -1.22
C ILE A 27 2.02 11.95 -2.62
N ALA A 28 2.34 12.78 -3.62
CA ALA A 28 1.88 12.54 -4.99
C ALA A 28 2.48 11.25 -5.58
N ILE A 29 3.77 11.01 -5.36
CA ILE A 29 4.43 9.78 -5.82
C ILE A 29 3.80 8.56 -5.16
N ALA A 30 3.59 8.58 -3.84
CA ALA A 30 2.92 7.50 -3.13
C ALA A 30 1.48 7.28 -3.63
N GLY A 31 0.77 8.34 -4.00
CA GLY A 31 -0.54 8.25 -4.63
C GLY A 31 -0.49 7.46 -5.94
N TRP A 32 0.47 7.74 -6.83
CA TRP A 32 0.64 6.95 -8.06
C TRP A 32 1.10 5.52 -7.78
N GLN A 33 1.97 5.30 -6.78
CA GLN A 33 2.33 3.95 -6.34
C GLN A 33 1.08 3.16 -5.88
N THR A 34 0.20 3.80 -5.12
CA THR A 34 -1.08 3.22 -4.67
C THR A 34 -2.00 2.88 -5.84
N LEU A 35 -2.15 3.79 -6.82
CA LEU A 35 -2.96 3.53 -8.01
C LEU A 35 -2.41 2.38 -8.86
N LEU A 36 -1.08 2.29 -9.01
CA LEU A 36 -0.42 1.16 -9.67
C LEU A 36 -0.67 -0.15 -8.92
N ASP A 37 -0.52 -0.15 -7.60
CA ASP A 37 -0.72 -1.34 -6.77
C ASP A 37 -2.17 -1.85 -6.85
N ARG A 38 -3.17 -0.96 -6.82
CA ARG A 38 -4.59 -1.29 -7.05
C ARG A 38 -4.84 -1.97 -8.40
N MET A 39 -4.03 -1.67 -9.40
CA MET A 39 -4.10 -2.28 -10.73
C MET A 39 -3.21 -3.52 -10.86
N ASN A 40 -2.62 -4.00 -9.75
CA ASN A 40 -1.67 -5.13 -9.67
C ASN A 40 -0.33 -4.89 -10.37
N PHE A 41 0.11 -3.63 -10.46
CA PHE A 41 1.46 -3.26 -10.88
C PHE A 41 2.25 -2.79 -9.66
N SER A 42 2.69 -3.74 -8.81
CA SER A 42 3.34 -3.39 -7.55
C SER A 42 4.68 -2.71 -7.73
N CYS A 43 4.82 -1.56 -7.07
CA CYS A 43 6.08 -0.81 -6.94
C CYS A 43 6.96 -1.35 -5.80
N GLY A 44 6.55 -2.41 -5.11
CA GLY A 44 7.03 -2.77 -3.79
C GLY A 44 6.26 -2.01 -2.72
N THR A 45 6.94 -1.60 -1.68
CA THR A 45 6.30 -0.82 -0.61
C THR A 45 5.98 0.60 -1.07
N ILE A 46 4.80 1.09 -0.73
CA ILE A 46 4.37 2.48 -0.98
C ILE A 46 5.08 3.39 0.01
N ASP A 47 6.02 4.19 -0.48
CA ASP A 47 6.94 5.01 0.32
C ASP A 47 7.13 6.43 -0.21
N GLY A 48 6.51 6.76 -1.34
CA GLY A 48 6.67 8.05 -1.99
C GLY A 48 8.01 8.28 -2.68
N HIS A 49 8.82 7.22 -2.86
CA HIS A 49 10.10 7.33 -3.54
C HIS A 49 10.07 6.71 -4.93
N PHE A 50 10.46 7.51 -5.92
CA PHE A 50 10.51 7.08 -7.31
C PHE A 50 11.84 6.39 -7.62
N ALA A 51 11.87 5.06 -7.50
CA ALA A 51 13.06 4.23 -7.67
C ALA A 51 12.90 3.18 -8.78
N LYS A 52 13.87 2.28 -8.92
CA LYS A 52 13.91 1.23 -9.95
C LYS A 52 12.64 0.38 -9.99
N ARG A 53 12.05 0.06 -8.82
CA ARG A 53 10.81 -0.74 -8.75
C ARG A 53 9.61 0.03 -9.30
N SER A 54 9.49 1.32 -8.98
CA SER A 54 8.43 2.18 -9.52
C SER A 54 8.52 2.30 -11.02
N ARG A 55 9.72 2.52 -11.59
CA ARG A 55 9.96 2.54 -13.04
C ARG A 55 9.52 1.24 -13.70
N ARG A 56 9.86 0.09 -13.09
CA ARG A 56 9.49 -1.23 -13.60
C ARG A 56 7.97 -1.44 -13.61
N ALA A 57 7.29 -1.04 -12.55
CA ALA A 57 5.83 -1.10 -12.43
C ALA A 57 5.16 -0.23 -13.50
N ILE A 58 5.65 1.00 -13.69
CA ILE A 58 5.17 1.92 -14.73
C ILE A 58 5.40 1.34 -16.13
N THR A 59 6.59 0.80 -16.41
CA THR A 59 6.89 0.14 -17.67
C THR A 59 5.86 -0.96 -18.00
N GLN A 60 5.55 -1.82 -17.02
CA GLN A 60 4.56 -2.89 -17.20
C GLN A 60 3.13 -2.34 -17.38
N PHE A 61 2.77 -1.30 -16.63
CA PHE A 61 1.51 -0.60 -16.81
C PHE A 61 1.38 0.01 -18.21
N GLN A 62 2.41 0.70 -18.70
CA GLN A 62 2.46 1.29 -20.04
C GLN A 62 2.30 0.24 -21.13
N ILE A 63 3.02 -0.89 -21.03
CA ILE A 63 2.87 -2.04 -21.95
C ILE A 63 1.42 -2.53 -21.93
N HIS A 64 0.85 -2.74 -20.75
CA HIS A 64 -0.53 -3.23 -20.60
C HIS A 64 -1.57 -2.26 -21.17
N ARG A 65 -1.30 -0.96 -21.13
CA ARG A 65 -2.16 0.10 -21.67
C ARG A 65 -1.83 0.49 -23.12
N THR A 66 -0.87 -0.15 -23.72
CA THR A 66 -0.40 0.16 -25.10
C THR A 66 0.07 1.62 -25.22
N LEU A 67 0.72 2.12 -24.18
CA LEU A 67 1.35 3.45 -24.14
C LEU A 67 2.83 3.37 -24.54
N ALA A 68 3.45 4.53 -24.80
CA ALA A 68 4.89 4.61 -24.94
C ALA A 68 5.60 4.08 -23.69
N THR A 69 6.52 3.14 -23.84
CA THR A 69 7.17 2.44 -22.73
C THR A 69 8.39 3.22 -22.26
N THR A 70 8.14 4.31 -21.54
CA THR A 70 9.16 5.24 -21.03
C THR A 70 9.69 4.85 -19.65
N GLY A 71 8.90 4.14 -18.84
CA GLY A 71 9.17 3.86 -17.43
C GLY A 71 9.05 5.12 -16.54
N GLU A 72 8.51 6.20 -17.06
CA GLU A 72 8.34 7.47 -16.37
C GLU A 72 6.85 7.80 -16.18
N LEU A 73 6.54 8.64 -15.19
CA LEU A 73 5.21 9.22 -15.00
C LEU A 73 5.01 10.38 -15.99
N ASP A 74 5.05 10.10 -17.30
CA ASP A 74 4.72 11.07 -18.33
C ASP A 74 3.22 11.44 -18.33
N ILE A 75 2.85 12.40 -19.13
CA ILE A 75 1.48 12.94 -19.14
C ILE A 75 0.45 11.87 -19.47
N GLU A 76 0.71 11.02 -20.49
CA GLU A 76 -0.20 9.95 -20.87
C GLU A 76 -0.33 8.89 -19.79
N THR A 77 0.77 8.52 -19.17
CA THR A 77 0.79 7.57 -18.04
C THR A 77 -0.04 8.09 -16.89
N ARG A 78 0.14 9.37 -16.49
CA ARG A 78 -0.63 9.99 -15.41
C ARG A 78 -2.12 10.08 -15.72
N ILE A 79 -2.50 10.44 -16.94
CA ILE A 79 -3.90 10.47 -17.36
C ILE A 79 -4.53 9.08 -17.24
N ASN A 80 -3.82 8.03 -17.65
CA ASN A 80 -4.31 6.65 -17.61
C ASN A 80 -4.33 6.04 -16.19
N LEU A 81 -3.45 6.49 -15.29
CA LEU A 81 -3.45 6.08 -13.89
C LEU A 81 -4.55 6.77 -13.08
N GLY A 82 -4.83 8.04 -13.37
CA GLY A 82 -5.76 8.87 -12.60
C GLY A 82 -5.06 9.89 -11.70
N LYS A 83 -5.82 10.51 -10.81
CA LYS A 83 -5.31 11.56 -9.92
C LYS A 83 -4.70 10.94 -8.65
N PRO A 84 -3.47 11.32 -8.25
CA PRO A 84 -2.85 10.75 -7.05
C PRO A 84 -3.63 11.03 -5.77
N GLY A 85 -4.37 12.15 -5.70
CA GLY A 85 -5.26 12.44 -4.56
C GLY A 85 -6.41 11.43 -4.39
N ASP A 86 -6.84 10.76 -5.47
CA ASP A 86 -7.88 9.72 -5.42
C ASP A 86 -7.37 8.38 -4.82
N ALA A 87 -6.08 8.32 -4.53
CA ALA A 87 -5.42 7.15 -3.95
C ALA A 87 -5.49 7.09 -2.42
N TYR A 88 -6.13 8.07 -1.78
CA TYR A 88 -6.20 8.16 -0.32
C TYR A 88 -7.64 8.11 0.18
N ILE A 89 -7.78 7.61 1.42
CA ILE A 89 -9.05 7.58 2.15
C ILE A 89 -8.87 8.09 3.57
N ASP A 90 -9.93 8.63 4.13
CA ASP A 90 -10.04 8.83 5.56
C ASP A 90 -10.50 7.53 6.21
N TYR A 91 -9.72 7.04 7.15
CA TYR A 91 -9.91 5.79 7.84
C TYR A 91 -10.08 6.00 9.34
N ILE A 92 -11.11 5.44 9.95
CA ILE A 92 -11.26 5.43 11.40
C ILE A 92 -10.70 4.12 11.94
N LEU A 93 -9.68 4.23 12.80
CA LEU A 93 -9.09 3.09 13.48
C LEU A 93 -10.11 2.46 14.43
N THR A 94 -10.41 1.19 14.22
CA THR A 94 -11.40 0.47 15.00
C THR A 94 -10.77 -0.28 16.19
N PRO A 95 -11.54 -0.63 17.24
CA PRO A 95 -11.05 -1.51 18.28
C PRO A 95 -10.58 -2.87 17.73
N ASP A 96 -11.26 -3.39 16.71
CA ASP A 96 -10.94 -4.69 16.08
C ASP A 96 -9.58 -4.67 15.38
N ASP A 97 -9.18 -3.53 14.81
CA ASP A 97 -7.84 -3.36 14.25
C ASP A 97 -6.75 -3.56 15.31
N LEU A 98 -7.01 -3.06 16.52
CA LEU A 98 -6.06 -3.12 17.61
C LEU A 98 -6.00 -4.47 18.33
N LEU A 99 -6.99 -5.37 18.13
CA LEU A 99 -6.96 -6.73 18.70
C LEU A 99 -5.78 -7.56 18.21
N ARG A 100 -5.26 -7.26 17.04
CA ARG A 100 -4.09 -7.93 16.45
C ARG A 100 -2.76 -7.26 16.78
N VAL A 101 -2.78 -6.19 17.58
CA VAL A 101 -1.55 -5.53 18.04
C VAL A 101 -1.13 -6.14 19.36
N VAL A 102 -0.25 -7.14 19.29
CA VAL A 102 0.25 -7.89 20.43
C VAL A 102 1.76 -8.02 20.37
N SER A 103 2.40 -8.09 21.52
CA SER A 103 3.86 -8.26 21.56
C SER A 103 4.28 -9.59 20.91
N LYS A 104 5.05 -9.53 19.83
CA LYS A 104 5.59 -10.73 19.19
C LYS A 104 6.52 -11.51 20.14
N PRO A 105 6.51 -12.85 20.11
CA PRO A 105 7.49 -13.64 20.81
C PRO A 105 8.91 -13.29 20.37
N LYS A 106 9.86 -13.21 21.30
CA LYS A 106 11.25 -12.92 20.97
C LYS A 106 11.98 -14.18 20.53
N GLY A 107 12.67 -14.12 19.40
CA GLY A 107 13.51 -15.19 18.85
C GLY A 107 12.75 -16.18 17.96
N TYR A 108 13.46 -16.71 16.96
CA TYR A 108 12.89 -17.56 15.90
C TYR A 108 12.19 -18.82 16.43
N VAL A 109 12.73 -19.45 17.49
CA VAL A 109 12.12 -20.66 18.08
C VAL A 109 10.77 -20.36 18.74
N ALA A 110 10.66 -19.22 19.43
CA ALA A 110 9.38 -18.81 20.03
C ALA A 110 8.39 -18.37 18.94
N MET A 111 8.85 -17.66 17.91
CA MET A 111 8.03 -17.28 16.76
C MET A 111 7.50 -18.49 15.99
N SER A 112 8.32 -19.53 15.78
CA SER A 112 7.90 -20.75 15.08
C SER A 112 6.82 -21.57 15.81
N LYS A 113 6.66 -21.36 17.11
CA LYS A 113 5.66 -22.03 17.95
C LYS A 113 4.39 -21.19 18.14
N ALA A 114 4.41 -19.92 17.73
CA ALA A 114 3.25 -19.04 17.84
C ALA A 114 2.19 -19.45 16.81
N ALA A 115 0.94 -19.52 17.24
CA ALA A 115 -0.18 -19.82 16.34
C ALA A 115 -0.39 -18.73 15.30
N VAL A 116 -0.10 -17.45 15.65
CA VAL A 116 -0.16 -16.27 14.79
C VAL A 116 1.00 -15.35 15.17
N LEU A 117 1.60 -14.73 14.17
CA LEU A 117 2.59 -13.65 14.34
C LEU A 117 1.88 -12.33 14.04
N ASP A 118 1.24 -11.77 15.04
CA ASP A 118 0.57 -10.48 14.95
C ASP A 118 1.54 -9.30 15.01
N PHE A 119 1.04 -8.08 15.02
CA PHE A 119 1.82 -6.85 14.88
C PHE A 119 2.35 -6.34 16.23
N ASN A 120 3.57 -5.82 16.26
CA ASN A 120 4.14 -5.24 17.49
C ASN A 120 3.52 -3.90 17.85
N ASP A 121 3.10 -3.13 16.85
CA ASP A 121 2.49 -1.82 17.03
C ASP A 121 1.46 -1.52 15.92
N PRO A 122 0.55 -0.55 16.16
CA PRO A 122 -0.50 -0.23 15.19
C PRO A 122 0.02 0.33 13.86
N TRP A 123 1.18 1.01 13.83
CA TRP A 123 1.76 1.50 12.58
C TRP A 123 2.27 0.36 11.70
N GLU A 124 2.85 -0.69 12.32
CA GLU A 124 3.22 -1.92 11.60
C GLU A 124 1.97 -2.56 10.99
N MET A 125 0.90 -2.70 11.75
CA MET A 125 -0.37 -3.25 11.28
C MET A 125 -0.94 -2.45 10.11
N LEU A 126 -1.01 -1.12 10.22
CA LEU A 126 -1.51 -0.27 9.15
C LEU A 126 -0.60 -0.30 7.92
N SER A 127 0.72 -0.37 8.10
CA SER A 127 1.67 -0.42 6.99
C SER A 127 1.51 -1.70 6.16
N GLU A 128 1.30 -2.83 6.81
CA GLU A 128 1.02 -4.08 6.10
C GLU A 128 -0.34 -4.06 5.38
N LYS A 129 -1.38 -3.51 6.03
CA LYS A 129 -2.71 -3.37 5.42
C LYS A 129 -2.71 -2.48 4.18
N THR A 130 -1.87 -1.46 4.16
CA THR A 130 -1.83 -0.44 3.09
C THR A 130 -0.63 -0.60 2.16
N HIS A 131 0.14 -1.69 2.28
CA HIS A 131 1.37 -1.94 1.53
C HIS A 131 2.37 -0.78 1.62
N SER A 132 2.37 -0.03 2.73
CA SER A 132 3.15 1.20 2.90
C SER A 132 4.29 1.03 3.90
N THR A 133 5.18 2.01 4.00
CA THR A 133 6.13 2.07 5.11
C THR A 133 5.51 2.78 6.32
N PRO A 134 5.84 2.38 7.57
CA PRO A 134 5.40 3.11 8.75
C PRO A 134 5.85 4.58 8.76
N SER A 135 7.03 4.87 8.20
CA SER A 135 7.55 6.24 8.06
C SER A 135 6.68 7.09 7.16
N PHE A 136 6.27 6.56 6.00
CA PHE A 136 5.39 7.27 5.09
C PHE A 136 4.00 7.51 5.72
N LEU A 137 3.43 6.52 6.41
CA LEU A 137 2.14 6.71 7.08
C LEU A 137 2.18 7.78 8.17
N LYS A 138 3.30 7.90 8.89
CA LYS A 138 3.52 8.98 9.86
C LYS A 138 3.69 10.34 9.19
N GLU A 139 4.37 10.41 8.06
CA GLU A 139 4.49 11.63 7.25
C GLU A 139 3.12 12.09 6.74
N LEU A 140 2.28 11.15 6.31
CA LEU A 140 0.91 11.41 5.86
C LEU A 140 -0.01 11.87 7.00
N ASN A 141 0.32 11.53 8.26
CA ASN A 141 -0.46 11.85 9.46
C ASN A 141 0.41 12.53 10.53
N PRO A 142 1.00 13.71 10.26
CA PRO A 142 2.06 14.29 11.09
C PRO A 142 1.61 14.72 12.49
N THR A 143 0.33 14.91 12.71
CA THR A 143 -0.23 15.31 14.01
C THR A 143 -0.51 14.13 14.94
N ILE A 144 -0.42 12.89 14.42
CA ILE A 144 -0.76 11.69 15.18
C ILE A 144 0.52 11.04 15.73
N THR A 145 0.67 11.06 17.02
CA THR A 145 1.81 10.43 17.72
C THR A 145 1.48 9.03 18.22
N ASN A 146 0.28 8.84 18.77
CA ASN A 146 -0.20 7.56 19.30
C ASN A 146 -1.50 7.18 18.62
N LEU A 147 -1.63 5.89 18.28
CA LEU A 147 -2.81 5.34 17.63
C LEU A 147 -3.73 4.70 18.66
N VAL A 148 -4.96 5.20 18.76
CA VAL A 148 -6.03 4.64 19.60
C VAL A 148 -7.31 4.51 18.78
N ALA A 149 -8.18 3.58 19.17
CA ALA A 149 -9.47 3.39 18.51
C ALA A 149 -10.29 4.68 18.47
N GLY A 150 -10.98 4.92 17.37
CA GLY A 150 -11.75 6.13 17.10
C GLY A 150 -10.97 7.25 16.41
N MET A 151 -9.65 7.13 16.29
CA MET A 151 -8.85 8.11 15.54
C MET A 151 -9.10 8.02 14.04
N GLN A 152 -9.18 9.18 13.40
CA GLN A 152 -9.21 9.31 11.95
C GLN A 152 -7.80 9.51 11.42
N LEU A 153 -7.47 8.75 10.37
CA LEU A 153 -6.19 8.79 9.66
C LEU A 153 -6.44 8.90 8.16
N THR A 154 -5.51 9.53 7.46
CA THR A 154 -5.43 9.43 6.01
C THR A 154 -4.52 8.25 5.64
N LEU A 155 -5.01 7.33 4.83
CA LEU A 155 -4.28 6.11 4.44
C LEU A 155 -4.32 5.91 2.92
N PRO A 156 -3.31 5.23 2.34
CA PRO A 156 -3.41 4.73 0.98
C PRO A 156 -4.62 3.79 0.82
N ASN A 157 -5.42 4.05 -0.18
CA ASN A 157 -6.63 3.28 -0.46
C ASN A 157 -6.32 2.12 -1.41
N LEU A 158 -6.28 0.91 -0.91
CA LEU A 158 -6.15 -0.31 -1.71
C LEU A 158 -7.50 -0.96 -2.03
N ASP A 159 -8.62 -0.39 -1.60
CA ASP A 159 -9.94 -0.88 -1.95
C ASP A 159 -10.17 -0.80 -3.45
N GLY A 160 -10.87 -1.80 -3.98
CA GLY A 160 -11.07 -1.91 -5.42
C GLY A 160 -9.88 -2.48 -6.19
N THR A 161 -8.89 -3.05 -5.49
CA THR A 161 -7.82 -3.81 -6.14
C THR A 161 -8.41 -4.84 -7.09
N ARG A 162 -7.94 -4.82 -8.34
CA ARG A 162 -8.44 -5.68 -9.40
C ARG A 162 -8.23 -7.14 -9.00
N LYS A 163 -9.33 -7.90 -8.93
CA LYS A 163 -9.25 -9.35 -8.73
C LYS A 163 -8.65 -9.99 -9.98
N LEU A 164 -7.57 -10.72 -9.78
CA LEU A 164 -6.98 -11.52 -10.86
C LEU A 164 -7.74 -12.83 -11.03
N PRO A 165 -7.80 -13.38 -12.25
CA PRO A 165 -8.37 -14.71 -12.47
C PRO A 165 -7.53 -15.76 -11.73
N PRO A 166 -8.12 -16.91 -11.37
CA PRO A 166 -7.38 -18.01 -10.81
C PRO A 166 -6.24 -18.43 -11.74
N VAL A 167 -5.07 -18.66 -11.17
CA VAL A 167 -3.92 -19.16 -11.92
C VAL A 167 -3.80 -20.67 -11.74
N SER A 168 -3.61 -21.39 -12.85
CA SER A 168 -3.42 -22.85 -12.83
C SER A 168 -1.95 -23.24 -12.67
N ARG A 169 -1.02 -22.32 -12.92
CA ARG A 169 0.42 -22.60 -12.89
C ARG A 169 1.22 -21.34 -12.51
N ILE A 170 2.17 -21.50 -11.61
CA ILE A 170 3.20 -20.51 -11.28
C ILE A 170 4.55 -21.11 -11.67
N VAL A 171 5.33 -20.36 -12.47
CA VAL A 171 6.70 -20.74 -12.84
C VAL A 171 7.65 -19.78 -12.16
N ILE A 172 8.51 -20.29 -11.30
CA ILE A 172 9.59 -19.55 -10.67
C ILE A 172 10.86 -19.88 -11.43
N MET A 173 11.44 -18.88 -12.09
CA MET A 173 12.74 -19.01 -12.70
C MET A 173 13.81 -18.66 -11.69
N ILE A 174 14.59 -19.64 -11.26
CA ILE A 174 15.76 -19.43 -10.41
C ILE A 174 16.92 -19.24 -11.39
N SER A 175 17.49 -18.00 -11.44
CA SER A 175 18.73 -17.79 -12.17
C SER A 175 19.85 -18.39 -11.35
N GLU A 176 20.54 -19.37 -11.90
CA GLU A 176 21.84 -19.80 -11.37
C GLU A 176 22.83 -18.64 -11.59
N THR A 177 23.42 -18.14 -10.50
CA THR A 177 24.51 -17.16 -10.51
C THR A 177 25.84 -17.88 -10.64
#